data_35163c4e53f13d3f3a423172db29941a
#
_entry.id   35163c4e53f13d3f3a423172db29941a
#
_cell.length_a   1.000
_cell.length_b   1.000
_cell.length_c   1.000
_cell.angle_alpha   90.00
_cell.angle_beta   90.00
_cell.angle_gamma   90.00
#
_symmetry.space_group_name_H-M   'P 1'
#
loop_
_entity.id
_entity.type
_entity.pdbx_description
1 polymer ?
#
loop_
_entity_poly.entity_id
_entity_poly.type
_entity_poly.pdbx_seq_one_letter_code
_entity_poly.pdbx_strand_id
1 'polypeptide(L)'
;MSILWVGLRSNQTYNDTANIFRLNVSISTEYTLKNKFQGVNVSMEKNRISPVQSGKGIRMSYSRQKDVLEMPNFIEVQKNSYQWFLTDGLKEAFKDISPITDYTGQLSLEFVDFQLCRDDVKYSIEECKERDATYAAPLKVKVRLHANDAKEMSEHEIFMGDLPLMTETGTFVINGAERVIVSQLVRSPGIYYDIAHDKIGKKLYSCTVIPNRGAWLEYETDSNDVFYVRVDRTRKVPITVLIRSLGIGTNAEIIDLFGEEPKILASIEKDPSETYQDGLLELYKKIRPGEPLAVESAENLINAMFFDPRR
;
A
#
# COMPACT_ATOMS: atom_id res chain seq x y z
N MET A 1 8.46 -15.65 1.85
CA MET A 1 8.31 -15.09 0.50
C MET A 1 7.13 -14.11 0.43
N SER A 2 6.92 -13.30 1.48
CA SER A 2 5.73 -12.44 1.67
C SER A 2 6.10 -11.01 2.08
N ILE A 3 7.26 -10.48 1.70
CA ILE A 3 7.80 -9.21 2.25
C ILE A 3 7.98 -8.13 1.17
N LEU A 4 7.23 -8.14 0.10
CA LEU A 4 7.29 -7.04 -0.89
C LEU A 4 5.91 -6.47 -1.18
N TRP A 5 5.21 -6.08 -0.12
CA TRP A 5 4.01 -5.22 -0.18
C TRP A 5 4.22 -3.97 0.66
N VAL A 6 5.19 -3.15 0.30
CA VAL A 6 5.24 -1.76 0.80
C VAL A 6 4.55 -0.90 -0.26
N GLY A 7 3.31 -0.58 0.02
CA GLY A 7 2.52 0.31 -0.82
C GLY A 7 3.22 1.67 -0.94
N LEU A 8 3.34 2.14 -2.17
CA LEU A 8 3.76 3.50 -2.47
C LEU A 8 2.88 4.50 -1.72
N ARG A 9 3.36 5.00 -0.59
CA ARG A 9 2.83 6.19 0.05
C ARG A 9 3.76 7.35 -0.21
N SER A 10 3.35 8.23 -1.05
CA SER A 10 3.64 9.62 -0.83
C SER A 10 2.52 10.47 -1.43
N ASN A 11 1.73 11.09 -0.57
CA ASN A 11 0.83 12.17 -0.95
C ASN A 11 1.57 13.36 -1.57
N GLN A 12 2.90 13.40 -1.46
CA GLN A 12 3.75 14.43 -2.05
C GLN A 12 4.02 14.20 -3.53
N THR A 13 4.28 12.95 -3.96
CA THR A 13 4.52 12.62 -5.37
C THR A 13 3.27 12.77 -6.24
N TYR A 14 2.06 12.60 -5.68
CA TYR A 14 0.82 12.79 -6.44
C TYR A 14 0.53 14.27 -6.76
N ASN A 15 0.90 15.18 -5.84
CA ASN A 15 0.78 16.60 -6.09
C ASN A 15 1.83 17.11 -7.08
N ASP A 16 3.03 16.53 -7.08
CA ASP A 16 4.10 16.90 -8.01
C ASP A 16 3.82 16.41 -9.43
N THR A 17 3.31 15.18 -9.59
CA THR A 17 2.89 14.68 -10.91
C THR A 17 1.68 15.42 -11.46
N ALA A 18 0.71 15.81 -10.62
CA ALA A 18 -0.42 16.62 -11.04
C ALA A 18 0.00 18.05 -11.42
N ASN A 19 1.00 18.61 -10.74
CA ASN A 19 1.57 19.90 -11.10
C ASN A 19 2.44 19.84 -12.35
N ILE A 20 3.18 18.77 -12.57
CA ILE A 20 3.94 18.54 -13.81
C ILE A 20 2.98 18.37 -15.00
N PHE A 21 1.85 17.67 -14.84
CA PHE A 21 0.84 17.57 -15.90
C PHE A 21 0.13 18.90 -16.18
N ARG A 22 -0.17 19.69 -15.14
CA ARG A 22 -0.72 21.04 -15.30
C ARG A 22 0.27 22.01 -15.93
N LEU A 23 1.54 21.96 -15.54
CA LEU A 23 2.61 22.75 -16.16
C LEU A 23 2.82 22.36 -17.63
N ASN A 24 2.83 21.07 -17.96
CA ASN A 24 3.00 20.61 -19.35
C ASN A 24 1.81 20.98 -20.24
N VAL A 25 0.58 20.96 -19.73
CA VAL A 25 -0.60 21.39 -20.50
C VAL A 25 -0.61 22.94 -20.66
N SER A 26 -0.15 23.68 -19.66
CA SER A 26 -0.05 25.15 -19.74
C SER A 26 1.06 25.58 -20.69
N ILE A 27 2.22 24.91 -20.67
CA ILE A 27 3.36 25.19 -21.55
C ILE A 27 3.01 24.82 -23.01
N SER A 28 2.31 23.70 -23.24
CA SER A 28 1.92 23.32 -24.61
C SER A 28 0.92 24.29 -25.24
N THR A 29 0.00 24.85 -24.45
CA THR A 29 -0.97 25.85 -24.91
C THR A 29 -0.33 27.23 -25.18
N GLU A 30 0.62 27.65 -24.36
CA GLU A 30 1.35 28.90 -24.62
C GLU A 30 2.32 28.77 -25.80
N TYR A 31 2.97 27.62 -25.99
CA TYR A 31 3.83 27.38 -27.16
C TYR A 31 3.05 27.35 -28.45
N THR A 32 1.83 26.81 -28.45
CA THR A 32 0.98 26.75 -29.64
C THR A 32 0.45 28.13 -30.04
N LEU A 33 0.27 29.03 -29.10
CA LEU A 33 -0.20 30.43 -29.35
C LEU A 33 0.91 31.34 -29.75
N LYS A 34 2.13 31.21 -29.23
CA LYS A 34 3.29 32.03 -29.62
C LYS A 34 3.84 31.70 -31.01
N ASN A 35 3.77 30.44 -31.44
CA ASN A 35 4.26 30.02 -32.75
C ASN A 35 3.34 30.43 -33.93
N LYS A 36 2.15 30.94 -33.68
CA LYS A 36 1.22 31.39 -34.72
C LYS A 36 1.51 32.80 -35.27
N PHE A 37 2.42 33.56 -34.64
CA PHE A 37 2.64 34.99 -34.96
C PHE A 37 4.09 35.42 -35.26
N GLN A 38 5.04 34.48 -35.31
CA GLN A 38 6.36 34.81 -35.81
C GLN A 38 6.67 33.94 -37.03
N GLY A 39 6.70 34.59 -38.19
CA GLY A 39 7.23 34.01 -39.42
C GLY A 39 8.71 33.66 -39.24
N VAL A 40 8.98 32.44 -38.80
CA VAL A 40 10.34 31.97 -38.65
C VAL A 40 10.88 31.63 -40.01
N ASN A 41 11.81 32.45 -40.50
CA ASN A 41 12.73 32.01 -41.56
C ASN A 41 13.52 30.83 -41.09
N VAL A 42 13.03 29.61 -41.36
CA VAL A 42 13.78 28.38 -41.15
C VAL A 42 14.88 28.37 -42.22
N SER A 43 16.06 28.85 -41.89
CA SER A 43 17.26 28.59 -42.67
C SER A 43 17.49 27.08 -42.64
N MET A 44 17.35 26.45 -43.81
CA MET A 44 17.70 25.03 -44.01
C MET A 44 19.20 24.86 -43.75
N GLU A 45 19.58 24.61 -42.50
CA GLU A 45 20.92 24.11 -42.23
C GLU A 45 21.06 22.68 -42.80
N LYS A 46 22.08 22.53 -43.63
CA LYS A 46 22.48 21.26 -44.26
C LYS A 46 22.55 20.15 -43.20
N ASN A 47 22.02 18.98 -43.51
CA ASN A 47 22.04 17.75 -42.75
C ASN A 47 23.37 17.55 -41.98
N ARG A 48 23.46 17.96 -40.75
CA ARG A 48 24.59 17.64 -39.89
C ARG A 48 24.23 16.39 -39.10
N ILE A 49 24.82 15.28 -39.49
CA ILE A 49 24.82 14.06 -38.70
C ILE A 49 25.70 14.33 -37.48
N SER A 50 25.14 14.30 -36.30
CA SER A 50 25.86 14.54 -35.04
C SER A 50 25.93 13.26 -34.19
N PRO A 51 27.10 12.96 -33.61
CA PRO A 51 27.21 11.90 -32.65
C PRO A 51 26.57 12.36 -31.32
N VAL A 52 25.68 11.54 -30.78
CA VAL A 52 25.00 11.77 -29.48
C VAL A 52 25.33 10.60 -28.55
N GLN A 53 25.79 10.93 -27.35
CA GLN A 53 26.04 9.94 -26.31
C GLN A 53 24.69 9.34 -25.86
N SER A 54 24.56 8.01 -25.95
CA SER A 54 23.38 7.28 -25.46
C SER A 54 23.81 6.15 -24.54
N GLY A 55 23.81 6.39 -23.23
CA GLY A 55 24.36 5.46 -22.26
C GLY A 55 25.88 5.22 -22.45
N LYS A 56 26.29 3.96 -22.56
CA LYS A 56 27.68 3.56 -22.80
C LYS A 56 28.11 3.65 -24.28
N GLY A 57 27.18 3.92 -25.20
CA GLY A 57 27.41 3.93 -26.65
C GLY A 57 27.20 5.30 -27.31
N ILE A 58 27.74 5.46 -28.54
CA ILE A 58 27.56 6.66 -29.35
C ILE A 58 26.56 6.34 -30.45
N ARG A 59 25.48 7.11 -30.55
CA ARG A 59 24.50 7.06 -31.63
C ARG A 59 24.69 8.23 -32.57
N MET A 60 24.46 8.01 -33.88
CA MET A 60 24.43 9.08 -34.85
C MET A 60 23.02 9.65 -34.96
N SER A 61 22.85 10.92 -34.63
CA SER A 61 21.57 11.61 -34.74
C SER A 61 21.43 12.20 -36.15
N TYR A 62 20.32 11.87 -36.80
CA TYR A 62 19.89 12.42 -38.07
C TYR A 62 18.77 13.45 -37.91
N SER A 63 18.52 13.88 -36.68
CA SER A 63 17.48 14.87 -36.36
C SER A 63 17.83 16.22 -36.97
N ARG A 64 16.84 16.84 -37.63
CA ARG A 64 16.94 18.20 -38.16
C ARG A 64 16.69 19.29 -37.14
N GLN A 65 16.11 18.93 -36.00
CA GLN A 65 15.82 19.80 -34.87
C GLN A 65 16.65 19.39 -33.66
N LYS A 66 17.06 20.36 -32.87
CA LYS A 66 17.68 20.06 -31.57
C LYS A 66 16.64 19.45 -30.67
N ASP A 67 17.04 18.44 -29.92
CA ASP A 67 16.21 17.86 -28.87
C ASP A 67 15.90 18.94 -27.84
N VAL A 68 14.62 19.22 -27.65
CA VAL A 68 14.12 20.25 -26.69
C VAL A 68 14.00 19.66 -25.30
N LEU A 69 13.74 18.36 -25.23
CA LEU A 69 13.60 17.60 -24.00
C LEU A 69 14.59 16.45 -24.00
N GLU A 70 15.16 16.19 -22.85
CA GLU A 70 15.99 14.99 -22.65
C GLU A 70 15.11 13.73 -22.74
N MET A 71 15.72 12.65 -23.26
CA MET A 71 15.01 11.38 -23.33
C MET A 71 14.69 10.88 -21.91
N PRO A 72 13.42 10.59 -21.58
CA PRO A 72 13.06 10.12 -20.25
C PRO A 72 13.72 8.78 -19.95
N ASN A 73 14.13 8.61 -18.71
CA ASN A 73 14.70 7.37 -18.23
C ASN A 73 13.53 6.41 -17.87
N PHE A 74 13.26 5.41 -18.73
CA PHE A 74 12.14 4.49 -18.53
C PHE A 74 12.27 3.56 -17.31
N ILE A 75 13.48 3.40 -16.77
CA ILE A 75 13.72 2.58 -15.57
C ILE A 75 13.84 3.41 -14.29
N GLU A 76 13.60 4.72 -14.36
CA GLU A 76 13.71 5.63 -13.22
C GLU A 76 12.71 5.25 -12.11
N VAL A 77 11.49 4.86 -12.47
CA VAL A 77 10.45 4.46 -11.52
C VAL A 77 10.92 3.29 -10.64
N GLN A 78 11.51 2.24 -11.24
CA GLN A 78 12.02 1.10 -10.51
C GLN A 78 13.21 1.49 -9.62
N LYS A 79 14.15 2.28 -10.14
CA LYS A 79 15.34 2.72 -9.39
C LYS A 79 14.96 3.59 -8.20
N ASN A 80 14.10 4.58 -8.39
CA ASN A 80 13.65 5.47 -7.33
C ASN A 80 12.84 4.71 -6.27
N SER A 81 11.97 3.80 -6.67
CA SER A 81 11.22 2.94 -5.76
C SER A 81 12.13 2.05 -4.90
N TYR A 82 13.16 1.46 -5.51
CA TYR A 82 14.12 0.65 -4.78
C TYR A 82 14.99 1.48 -3.83
N GLN A 83 15.42 2.66 -4.27
CA GLN A 83 16.17 3.57 -3.43
C GLN A 83 15.34 4.04 -2.23
N TRP A 84 14.09 4.43 -2.46
CA TRP A 84 13.17 4.75 -1.38
C TRP A 84 12.98 3.59 -0.40
N PHE A 85 12.84 2.36 -0.93
CA PHE A 85 12.73 1.17 -0.09
C PHE A 85 13.94 0.99 0.83
N LEU A 86 15.16 1.22 0.33
CA LEU A 86 16.39 1.10 1.12
C LEU A 86 16.56 2.24 2.14
N THR A 87 16.07 3.44 1.86
CA THR A 87 16.25 4.62 2.75
C THR A 87 15.13 4.74 3.77
N ASP A 88 13.89 4.73 3.30
CA ASP A 88 12.70 5.03 4.11
C ASP A 88 11.82 3.80 4.36
N GLY A 89 11.59 2.99 3.33
CA GLY A 89 10.69 1.86 3.41
C GLY A 89 11.09 0.80 4.44
N LEU A 90 12.38 0.48 4.54
CA LEU A 90 12.89 -0.43 5.58
C LEU A 90 12.72 0.16 6.98
N LYS A 91 12.96 1.48 7.15
CA LYS A 91 12.75 2.16 8.45
C LYS A 91 11.29 2.12 8.87
N GLU A 92 10.38 2.41 7.95
CA GLU A 92 8.95 2.30 8.21
C GLU A 92 8.56 0.87 8.59
N ALA A 93 9.05 -0.14 7.85
CA ALA A 93 8.75 -1.53 8.13
C ALA A 93 9.23 -1.98 9.52
N PHE A 94 10.46 -1.61 9.91
CA PHE A 94 10.97 -1.93 11.24
C PHE A 94 10.25 -1.16 12.34
N LYS A 95 9.88 0.11 12.11
CA LYS A 95 9.11 0.91 13.07
C LYS A 95 7.70 0.36 13.26
N ASP A 96 7.07 -0.13 12.21
CA ASP A 96 5.71 -0.69 12.27
C ASP A 96 5.65 -2.00 13.07
N ILE A 97 6.73 -2.79 13.05
CA ILE A 97 6.83 -4.06 13.80
C ILE A 97 7.29 -3.81 15.23
N SER A 98 8.05 -2.74 15.47
CA SER A 98 8.65 -2.40 16.76
C SER A 98 7.65 -1.66 17.67
N PRO A 99 7.62 -1.94 18.99
CA PRO A 99 8.31 -3.01 19.69
C PRO A 99 7.57 -4.35 19.62
N ILE A 100 8.31 -5.45 19.66
CA ILE A 100 7.74 -6.80 19.87
C ILE A 100 7.76 -7.08 21.37
N THR A 101 6.59 -7.19 21.97
CA THR A 101 6.44 -7.43 23.41
C THR A 101 6.03 -8.86 23.69
N ASP A 102 6.52 -9.41 24.79
CA ASP A 102 6.07 -10.69 25.32
C ASP A 102 4.62 -10.59 25.83
N TYR A 103 3.93 -11.73 25.93
CA TYR A 103 2.55 -11.81 26.46
C TYR A 103 2.43 -11.32 27.92
N THR A 104 3.53 -11.39 28.69
CA THR A 104 3.60 -10.86 30.06
C THR A 104 3.93 -9.37 30.13
N GLY A 105 4.37 -8.77 29.03
CA GLY A 105 4.86 -7.39 28.96
C GLY A 105 6.20 -7.15 29.66
N GLN A 106 6.89 -8.21 30.10
CA GLN A 106 8.18 -8.09 30.82
C GLN A 106 9.38 -7.93 29.88
N LEU A 107 9.28 -8.47 28.68
CA LEU A 107 10.30 -8.39 27.64
C LEU A 107 9.79 -7.60 26.44
N SER A 108 10.62 -6.70 25.95
CA SER A 108 10.34 -5.91 24.75
C SER A 108 11.57 -5.84 23.85
N LEU A 109 11.41 -6.20 22.60
CA LEU A 109 12.43 -6.13 21.56
C LEU A 109 12.13 -4.95 20.65
N GLU A 110 13.08 -4.03 20.55
CA GLU A 110 13.00 -2.84 19.70
C GLU A 110 14.03 -2.91 18.57
N PHE A 111 13.59 -2.60 17.33
CA PHE A 111 14.50 -2.41 16.21
C PHE A 111 14.99 -0.97 16.17
N VAL A 112 16.29 -0.77 16.37
CA VAL A 112 16.88 0.57 16.51
C VAL A 112 17.35 1.11 15.16
N ASP A 113 18.12 0.31 14.43
CA ASP A 113 18.72 0.70 13.16
C ASP A 113 19.03 -0.54 12.30
N PHE A 114 19.32 -0.33 11.03
CA PHE A 114 19.73 -1.39 10.12
C PHE A 114 20.89 -0.95 9.23
N GLN A 115 21.68 -1.90 8.81
CA GLN A 115 22.81 -1.70 7.92
C GLN A 115 22.79 -2.74 6.80
N LEU A 116 22.83 -2.28 5.56
CA LEU A 116 23.04 -3.13 4.38
C LEU A 116 24.53 -3.16 4.03
N CYS A 117 25.14 -4.32 4.22
CA CYS A 117 26.58 -4.51 4.02
C CYS A 117 26.87 -4.75 2.52
N ARG A 118 26.96 -3.67 1.74
CA ARG A 118 27.22 -3.76 0.29
C ARG A 118 28.63 -4.22 -0.04
N ASP A 119 29.57 -4.06 0.88
CA ASP A 119 30.95 -4.47 0.70
C ASP A 119 31.14 -5.99 0.90
N ASP A 120 30.19 -6.66 1.55
CA ASP A 120 30.20 -8.09 1.84
C ASP A 120 29.46 -8.93 0.78
N VAL A 121 29.32 -8.42 -0.44
CA VAL A 121 28.70 -9.17 -1.55
C VAL A 121 29.62 -10.31 -1.97
N LYS A 122 29.10 -11.55 -1.93
CA LYS A 122 29.89 -12.77 -2.17
C LYS A 122 30.35 -12.94 -3.62
N TYR A 123 29.49 -12.56 -4.58
CA TYR A 123 29.74 -12.79 -6.00
C TYR A 123 29.38 -11.57 -6.82
N SER A 124 30.11 -11.33 -7.88
CA SER A 124 29.75 -10.32 -8.88
C SER A 124 28.48 -10.70 -9.64
N ILE A 125 27.91 -9.76 -10.38
CA ILE A 125 26.68 -9.98 -11.17
C ILE A 125 26.89 -11.12 -12.19
N GLU A 126 28.06 -11.16 -12.84
CA GLU A 126 28.39 -12.16 -13.85
C GLU A 126 28.59 -13.54 -13.21
N GLU A 127 29.31 -13.61 -12.10
CA GLU A 127 29.46 -14.86 -11.35
C GLU A 127 28.13 -15.38 -10.80
N CYS A 128 27.22 -14.50 -10.37
CA CYS A 128 25.87 -14.92 -9.95
C CYS A 128 25.10 -15.60 -11.10
N LYS A 129 25.24 -15.11 -12.31
CA LYS A 129 24.61 -15.72 -13.51
C LYS A 129 25.20 -17.08 -13.86
N GLU A 130 26.52 -17.22 -13.74
CA GLU A 130 27.22 -18.48 -14.05
C GLU A 130 26.98 -19.56 -12.99
N ARG A 131 26.83 -19.15 -11.73
CA ARG A 131 26.71 -20.07 -10.58
C ARG A 131 25.26 -20.30 -10.13
N ASP A 132 24.27 -19.80 -10.87
CA ASP A 132 22.86 -19.82 -10.46
C ASP A 132 22.63 -19.25 -9.06
N ALA A 133 23.40 -18.21 -8.70
CA ALA A 133 23.34 -17.55 -7.40
C ALA A 133 22.49 -16.26 -7.44
N THR A 134 22.17 -15.75 -6.26
CA THR A 134 21.44 -14.48 -6.13
C THR A 134 22.42 -13.36 -5.79
N TYR A 135 22.35 -12.25 -6.53
CA TYR A 135 23.11 -11.04 -6.25
C TYR A 135 22.47 -10.29 -5.07
N ALA A 136 23.04 -10.45 -3.88
CA ALA A 136 22.48 -9.95 -2.64
C ALA A 136 23.58 -9.47 -1.68
N ALA A 137 23.21 -8.61 -0.75
CA ALA A 137 24.05 -8.16 0.35
C ALA A 137 23.43 -8.52 1.70
N PRO A 138 24.26 -8.83 2.73
CA PRO A 138 23.76 -9.09 4.07
C PRO A 138 23.08 -7.88 4.69
N LEU A 139 21.89 -8.08 5.24
CA LEU A 139 21.17 -7.09 6.04
C LEU A 139 21.38 -7.40 7.52
N LYS A 140 22.02 -6.50 8.22
CA LYS A 140 22.22 -6.54 9.66
C LYS A 140 21.31 -5.52 10.32
N VAL A 141 20.74 -5.89 11.45
CA VAL A 141 19.79 -5.05 12.19
C VAL A 141 20.27 -4.93 13.64
N LYS A 142 20.30 -3.70 14.13
CA LYS A 142 20.60 -3.39 15.51
C LYS A 142 19.33 -3.46 16.33
N VAL A 143 19.30 -4.39 17.28
CA VAL A 143 18.14 -4.60 18.15
C VAL A 143 18.51 -4.25 19.59
N ARG A 144 17.52 -3.76 20.32
CA ARG A 144 17.61 -3.46 21.74
C ARG A 144 16.60 -4.30 22.49
N LEU A 145 17.07 -5.05 23.47
CA LEU A 145 16.25 -5.84 24.36
C LEU A 145 16.04 -5.07 25.68
N HIS A 146 14.78 -4.81 26.00
CA HIS A 146 14.36 -4.28 27.28
C HIS A 146 13.79 -5.41 28.13
N ALA A 147 14.33 -5.59 29.31
CA ALA A 147 13.79 -6.48 30.33
C ALA A 147 13.50 -5.65 31.59
N ASN A 148 12.27 -5.73 32.11
CA ASN A 148 11.85 -4.90 33.25
C ASN A 148 12.69 -5.16 34.51
N ASP A 149 13.25 -6.38 34.66
CA ASP A 149 14.07 -6.75 35.80
C ASP A 149 15.57 -6.43 35.63
N ALA A 150 16.00 -6.13 34.42
CA ALA A 150 17.41 -5.82 34.13
C ALA A 150 17.64 -4.31 34.09
N LYS A 151 18.57 -3.82 34.90
CA LYS A 151 18.99 -2.40 34.89
C LYS A 151 19.82 -2.03 33.64
N GLU A 152 20.22 -3.01 32.85
CA GLU A 152 21.08 -2.82 31.68
C GLU A 152 20.30 -3.12 30.41
N MET A 153 20.26 -2.14 29.53
CA MET A 153 19.79 -2.32 28.14
C MET A 153 20.90 -3.02 27.34
N SER A 154 20.57 -4.16 26.73
CA SER A 154 21.52 -4.84 25.84
C SER A 154 21.18 -4.55 24.38
N GLU A 155 22.19 -4.07 23.63
CA GLU A 155 22.09 -3.88 22.19
C GLU A 155 22.92 -4.97 21.49
N HIS A 156 22.29 -5.58 20.47
CA HIS A 156 22.91 -6.62 19.67
C HIS A 156 22.69 -6.35 18.20
N GLU A 157 23.71 -6.67 17.40
CA GLU A 157 23.60 -6.68 15.95
C GLU A 157 23.26 -8.10 15.50
N ILE A 158 22.16 -8.25 14.79
CA ILE A 158 21.69 -9.54 14.30
C ILE A 158 21.65 -9.56 12.78
N PHE A 159 22.00 -10.70 12.20
CA PHE A 159 21.84 -10.96 10.78
C PHE A 159 20.39 -11.32 10.49
N MET A 160 19.72 -10.53 9.64
CA MET A 160 18.32 -10.77 9.27
C MET A 160 18.19 -11.64 8.01
N GLY A 161 19.18 -11.57 7.12
CA GLY A 161 19.15 -12.29 5.85
C GLY A 161 19.87 -11.53 4.75
N ASP A 162 19.93 -12.14 3.57
CA ASP A 162 20.50 -11.53 2.39
C ASP A 162 19.41 -10.78 1.61
N LEU A 163 19.61 -9.49 1.38
CA LEU A 163 18.70 -8.65 0.60
C LEU A 163 19.18 -8.55 -0.84
N PRO A 164 18.37 -8.93 -1.84
CA PRO A 164 18.72 -8.81 -3.24
C PRO A 164 19.02 -7.36 -3.64
N LEU A 165 20.12 -7.16 -4.37
CA LEU A 165 20.53 -5.85 -4.86
C LEU A 165 20.06 -5.63 -6.30
N MET A 166 19.63 -4.39 -6.56
CA MET A 166 19.28 -3.97 -7.91
C MET A 166 20.55 -3.63 -8.70
N THR A 167 20.60 -4.08 -9.94
CA THR A 167 21.68 -3.75 -10.90
C THR A 167 21.52 -2.34 -11.44
N GLU A 168 22.53 -1.84 -12.14
CA GLU A 168 22.49 -0.54 -12.82
C GLU A 168 21.36 -0.46 -13.87
N THR A 169 20.95 -1.59 -14.43
CA THR A 169 19.89 -1.69 -15.43
C THR A 169 18.49 -1.81 -14.83
N GLY A 170 18.34 -1.76 -13.49
CA GLY A 170 17.07 -1.86 -12.81
C GLY A 170 16.53 -3.29 -12.68
N THR A 171 17.37 -4.29 -12.85
CA THR A 171 17.05 -5.71 -12.73
C THR A 171 17.56 -6.30 -11.41
N PHE A 172 17.07 -7.48 -11.06
CA PHE A 172 17.59 -8.30 -9.95
C PHE A 172 18.09 -9.63 -10.53
N VAL A 173 19.23 -10.09 -10.07
CA VAL A 173 19.72 -11.43 -10.39
C VAL A 173 19.35 -12.37 -9.26
N ILE A 174 18.41 -13.27 -9.52
CA ILE A 174 17.89 -14.23 -8.54
C ILE A 174 18.05 -15.64 -9.13
N ASN A 175 18.82 -16.47 -8.44
CA ASN A 175 19.15 -17.83 -8.91
C ASN A 175 19.69 -17.81 -10.36
N GLY A 176 20.60 -16.92 -10.65
CA GLY A 176 21.22 -16.77 -11.96
C GLY A 176 20.40 -16.07 -13.04
N ALA A 177 19.10 -15.90 -12.84
CA ALA A 177 18.21 -15.28 -13.81
C ALA A 177 18.00 -13.79 -13.52
N GLU A 178 18.11 -12.94 -14.55
CA GLU A 178 17.71 -11.55 -14.44
C GLU A 178 16.20 -11.42 -14.40
N ARG A 179 15.70 -10.73 -13.38
CA ARG A 179 14.28 -10.51 -13.14
C ARG A 179 14.00 -9.03 -12.92
N VAL A 180 12.83 -8.60 -13.32
CA VAL A 180 12.34 -7.23 -13.12
C VAL A 180 11.08 -7.28 -12.27
N ILE A 181 10.98 -6.38 -11.29
CA ILE A 181 9.75 -6.19 -10.53
C ILE A 181 8.82 -5.30 -11.35
N VAL A 182 7.69 -5.86 -11.76
CA VAL A 182 6.67 -5.11 -12.50
C VAL A 182 5.87 -4.27 -11.51
N SER A 183 5.73 -2.97 -11.81
CA SER A 183 4.89 -2.07 -11.02
C SER A 183 3.43 -2.53 -11.06
N GLN A 184 2.80 -2.63 -9.89
CA GLN A 184 1.39 -3.00 -9.77
C GLN A 184 0.57 -1.81 -9.30
N LEU A 185 -0.55 -1.58 -9.98
CA LEU A 185 -1.51 -0.57 -9.55
C LEU A 185 -2.39 -1.16 -8.44
N VAL A 186 -2.42 -0.46 -7.31
CA VAL A 186 -3.27 -0.80 -6.16
C VAL A 186 -4.36 0.24 -6.03
N ARG A 187 -5.56 -0.18 -5.62
CA ARG A 187 -6.62 0.76 -5.30
C ARG A 187 -6.19 1.65 -4.15
N SER A 188 -6.37 2.96 -4.30
CA SER A 188 -6.10 3.92 -3.23
C SER A 188 -7.06 3.68 -2.06
N PRO A 189 -6.64 3.99 -0.82
CA PRO A 189 -7.57 4.03 0.30
C PRO A 189 -8.71 5.01 0.02
N GLY A 190 -9.94 4.63 0.40
CA GLY A 190 -11.12 5.45 0.16
C GLY A 190 -12.40 4.64 0.13
N ILE A 191 -13.47 5.27 -0.30
CA ILE A 191 -14.80 4.68 -0.41
C ILE A 191 -15.16 4.54 -1.88
N TYR A 192 -15.52 3.33 -2.28
CA TYR A 192 -15.90 2.98 -3.65
C TYR A 192 -17.36 2.58 -3.68
N TYR A 193 -18.15 3.30 -4.45
CA TYR A 193 -19.57 3.04 -4.62
C TYR A 193 -19.82 2.29 -5.93
N ASP A 194 -20.74 1.32 -5.90
CA ASP A 194 -21.16 0.57 -7.07
C ASP A 194 -22.67 0.33 -7.07
N ILE A 195 -23.23 0.11 -8.26
CA ILE A 195 -24.65 -0.14 -8.45
C ILE A 195 -24.80 -1.41 -9.27
N ALA A 196 -25.36 -2.44 -8.67
CA ALA A 196 -25.78 -3.65 -9.35
C ALA A 196 -27.29 -3.65 -9.61
N HIS A 197 -27.74 -4.47 -10.56
CA HIS A 197 -29.15 -4.67 -10.80
C HIS A 197 -29.52 -6.12 -10.49
N ASP A 198 -30.60 -6.31 -9.76
CA ASP A 198 -31.17 -7.62 -9.53
C ASP A 198 -31.86 -8.15 -10.81
N LYS A 199 -32.22 -9.44 -10.81
CA LYS A 199 -32.88 -10.12 -11.91
C LYS A 199 -34.22 -9.44 -12.33
N ILE A 200 -34.82 -8.69 -11.41
CA ILE A 200 -36.08 -7.94 -11.61
C ILE A 200 -35.82 -6.49 -12.07
N GLY A 201 -34.54 -6.09 -12.19
CA GLY A 201 -34.16 -4.72 -12.57
C GLY A 201 -34.09 -3.73 -11.39
N LYS A 202 -34.27 -4.18 -10.14
CA LYS A 202 -34.12 -3.34 -8.94
C LYS A 202 -32.65 -2.95 -8.77
N LYS A 203 -32.39 -1.68 -8.50
CA LYS A 203 -31.05 -1.19 -8.20
C LYS A 203 -30.62 -1.61 -6.80
N LEU A 204 -29.50 -2.28 -6.71
CA LEU A 204 -28.83 -2.67 -5.47
C LEU A 204 -27.57 -1.81 -5.34
N TYR A 205 -27.46 -1.11 -4.24
CA TYR A 205 -26.33 -0.24 -3.96
C TYR A 205 -25.32 -0.99 -3.10
N SER A 206 -24.08 -0.85 -3.45
CA SER A 206 -22.97 -1.39 -2.67
C SER A 206 -21.89 -0.32 -2.46
N CYS A 207 -21.14 -0.49 -1.40
CA CYS A 207 -20.06 0.42 -1.05
C CYS A 207 -18.93 -0.38 -0.40
N THR A 208 -17.70 -0.17 -0.87
CA THR A 208 -16.51 -0.78 -0.29
C THR A 208 -15.63 0.29 0.33
N VAL A 209 -15.39 0.18 1.62
CA VAL A 209 -14.43 1.03 2.33
C VAL A 209 -13.09 0.31 2.39
N ILE A 210 -12.11 0.89 1.74
CA ILE A 210 -10.73 0.39 1.70
C ILE A 210 -9.89 1.28 2.60
N PRO A 211 -9.42 0.78 3.76
CA PRO A 211 -8.51 1.53 4.61
C PRO A 211 -7.11 1.52 3.99
N ASN A 212 -6.25 2.39 4.50
CA ASN A 212 -4.87 2.37 4.12
C ASN A 212 -4.17 1.07 4.58
N ARG A 213 -4.45 0.65 5.82
CA ARG A 213 -4.00 -0.60 6.42
C ARG A 213 -5.09 -1.09 7.36
N GLY A 214 -5.57 -2.30 7.17
CA GLY A 214 -6.61 -2.88 8.02
C GLY A 214 -7.65 -3.67 7.24
N ALA A 215 -8.74 -4.03 7.90
CA ALA A 215 -9.83 -4.81 7.33
C ALA A 215 -10.67 -3.99 6.35
N TRP A 216 -11.07 -4.60 5.25
CA TRP A 216 -12.02 -4.00 4.31
C TRP A 216 -13.45 -4.14 4.84
N LEU A 217 -14.26 -3.11 4.60
CA LEU A 217 -15.68 -3.13 4.88
C LEU A 217 -16.44 -3.06 3.56
N GLU A 218 -17.19 -4.11 3.25
CA GLU A 218 -18.03 -4.17 2.07
C GLU A 218 -19.50 -4.10 2.51
N TYR A 219 -20.16 -3.02 2.12
CA TYR A 219 -21.59 -2.79 2.39
C TYR A 219 -22.39 -3.15 1.16
N GLU A 220 -23.48 -3.89 1.33
CA GLU A 220 -24.39 -4.27 0.24
C GLU A 220 -25.85 -4.13 0.67
N THR A 221 -26.71 -3.72 -0.26
CA THR A 221 -28.16 -3.74 -0.08
C THR A 221 -28.72 -5.01 -0.72
N ASP A 222 -29.54 -5.74 -0.01
CA ASP A 222 -30.23 -6.93 -0.53
C ASP A 222 -31.54 -6.54 -1.27
N SER A 223 -32.12 -7.49 -2.01
CA SER A 223 -33.40 -7.33 -2.69
C SER A 223 -34.56 -6.97 -1.74
N ASN A 224 -34.45 -7.31 -0.47
CA ASN A 224 -35.41 -7.00 0.61
C ASN A 224 -35.14 -5.64 1.30
N ASP A 225 -34.30 -4.77 0.71
CA ASP A 225 -33.92 -3.46 1.25
C ASP A 225 -33.19 -3.52 2.61
N VAL A 226 -32.60 -4.66 2.95
CA VAL A 226 -31.77 -4.83 4.14
C VAL A 226 -30.32 -4.49 3.83
N PHE A 227 -29.69 -3.70 4.66
CA PHE A 227 -28.26 -3.43 4.60
C PHE A 227 -27.45 -4.52 5.29
N TYR A 228 -26.50 -5.06 4.55
CA TYR A 228 -25.52 -6.02 5.06
C TYR A 228 -24.11 -5.44 4.98
N VAL A 229 -23.26 -5.95 5.87
CA VAL A 229 -21.84 -5.67 5.85
C VAL A 229 -21.04 -6.96 5.88
N ARG A 230 -19.92 -6.98 5.16
CA ARG A 230 -18.88 -8.01 5.28
C ARG A 230 -17.61 -7.35 5.77
N VAL A 231 -17.01 -7.96 6.76
CA VAL A 231 -15.72 -7.55 7.30
C VAL A 231 -14.67 -8.51 6.78
N ASP A 232 -13.73 -8.00 5.99
CA ASP A 232 -12.56 -8.74 5.49
C ASP A 232 -12.91 -10.10 4.86
N ARG A 233 -13.85 -10.14 3.91
CA ARG A 233 -14.33 -11.33 3.18
C ARG A 233 -15.07 -12.37 4.02
N THR A 234 -15.50 -12.03 5.21
CA THR A 234 -16.33 -12.92 6.04
C THR A 234 -17.76 -13.04 5.53
N ARG A 235 -18.57 -13.86 6.19
CA ARG A 235 -20.01 -13.93 5.89
C ARG A 235 -20.70 -12.62 6.25
N LYS A 236 -21.65 -12.20 5.41
CA LYS A 236 -22.42 -10.99 5.63
C LYS A 236 -23.25 -11.03 6.92
N VAL A 237 -23.32 -9.92 7.59
CA VAL A 237 -24.15 -9.65 8.76
C VAL A 237 -25.00 -8.41 8.52
N PRO A 238 -26.17 -8.24 9.16
CA PRO A 238 -26.89 -6.97 9.14
C PRO A 238 -25.98 -5.83 9.60
N ILE A 239 -26.11 -4.66 8.98
CA ILE A 239 -25.26 -3.50 9.32
C ILE A 239 -25.40 -3.10 10.78
N THR A 240 -26.58 -3.30 11.35
CA THR A 240 -26.89 -3.00 12.76
C THR A 240 -26.03 -3.76 13.75
N VAL A 241 -25.67 -5.02 13.42
CA VAL A 241 -24.71 -5.81 14.22
C VAL A 241 -23.35 -5.11 14.32
N LEU A 242 -22.85 -4.60 13.18
CA LEU A 242 -21.59 -3.83 13.18
C LEU A 242 -21.75 -2.53 13.97
N ILE A 243 -22.83 -1.78 13.78
CA ILE A 243 -23.09 -0.52 14.49
C ILE A 243 -23.12 -0.74 16.00
N ARG A 244 -23.80 -1.80 16.46
CA ARG A 244 -23.82 -2.17 17.89
C ARG A 244 -22.43 -2.52 18.39
N SER A 245 -21.69 -3.31 17.63
CA SER A 245 -20.31 -3.71 18.02
C SER A 245 -19.33 -2.52 18.10
N LEU A 246 -19.66 -1.38 17.49
CA LEU A 246 -18.89 -0.14 17.56
C LEU A 246 -19.32 0.80 18.71
N GLY A 247 -20.29 0.39 19.52
CA GLY A 247 -20.68 1.12 20.75
C GLY A 247 -22.10 1.68 20.77
N ILE A 248 -22.85 1.61 19.67
CA ILE A 248 -24.25 2.09 19.61
C ILE A 248 -25.15 0.88 19.85
N GLY A 249 -25.56 0.65 21.12
CA GLY A 249 -26.15 -0.61 21.55
C GLY A 249 -27.65 -0.75 21.27
N THR A 250 -28.41 0.32 21.38
CA THR A 250 -29.87 0.27 21.36
C THR A 250 -30.49 0.63 20.02
N ASN A 251 -31.69 0.11 19.72
CA ASN A 251 -32.44 0.46 18.50
C ASN A 251 -32.76 1.96 18.45
N ALA A 252 -33.07 2.56 19.62
CA ALA A 252 -33.37 3.98 19.70
C ALA A 252 -32.16 4.86 19.30
N GLU A 253 -30.98 4.52 19.76
CA GLU A 253 -29.74 5.23 19.38
C GLU A 253 -29.43 5.08 17.89
N ILE A 254 -29.66 3.90 17.30
CA ILE A 254 -29.49 3.67 15.86
C ILE A 254 -30.45 4.54 15.05
N ILE A 255 -31.73 4.60 15.47
CA ILE A 255 -32.75 5.42 14.82
C ILE A 255 -32.44 6.91 14.99
N ASP A 256 -31.97 7.34 16.15
CA ASP A 256 -31.58 8.72 16.39
C ASP A 256 -30.42 9.16 15.50
N LEU A 257 -29.47 8.24 15.25
CA LEU A 257 -28.29 8.52 14.40
C LEU A 257 -28.62 8.55 12.90
N PHE A 258 -29.43 7.61 12.41
CA PHE A 258 -29.68 7.44 10.97
C PHE A 258 -31.07 7.95 10.51
N GLY A 259 -31.93 8.27 11.43
CA GLY A 259 -33.33 8.59 11.17
C GLY A 259 -34.20 7.34 10.92
N GLU A 260 -35.49 7.53 10.77
CA GLU A 260 -36.47 6.48 10.47
C GLU A 260 -36.43 6.07 8.97
N GLU A 261 -35.23 5.71 8.49
CA GLU A 261 -35.07 5.24 7.12
C GLU A 261 -35.60 3.81 6.97
N PRO A 262 -36.47 3.53 5.99
CA PRO A 262 -37.08 2.20 5.84
C PRO A 262 -36.08 1.05 5.75
N LYS A 263 -34.93 1.28 5.14
CA LYS A 263 -33.88 0.27 5.01
C LYS A 263 -33.16 -0.03 6.32
N ILE A 264 -33.02 0.97 7.18
CA ILE A 264 -32.45 0.80 8.54
C ILE A 264 -33.44 0.01 9.40
N LEU A 265 -34.73 0.34 9.34
CA LEU A 265 -35.78 -0.39 10.07
C LEU A 265 -35.82 -1.87 9.64
N ALA A 266 -35.79 -2.14 8.33
CA ALA A 266 -35.71 -3.50 7.81
C ALA A 266 -34.42 -4.24 8.25
N SER A 267 -33.33 -3.52 8.43
CA SER A 267 -32.07 -4.08 8.92
C SER A 267 -32.13 -4.42 10.40
N ILE A 268 -32.82 -3.59 11.20
CA ILE A 268 -33.06 -3.83 12.64
C ILE A 268 -33.93 -5.08 12.82
N GLU A 269 -34.97 -5.28 11.99
CA GLU A 269 -35.83 -6.48 12.05
C GLU A 269 -35.08 -7.78 11.75
N LYS A 270 -34.01 -7.71 10.95
CA LYS A 270 -33.15 -8.86 10.60
C LYS A 270 -31.99 -9.09 11.57
N ASP A 271 -31.76 -8.15 12.46
CA ASP A 271 -30.68 -8.22 13.43
C ASP A 271 -31.05 -9.18 14.58
N PRO A 272 -30.26 -10.23 14.82
CA PRO A 272 -30.49 -11.13 15.95
C PRO A 272 -30.01 -10.54 17.29
N SER A 273 -29.30 -9.41 17.29
CA SER A 273 -28.71 -8.78 18.47
C SER A 273 -29.58 -7.63 18.98
N GLU A 274 -29.67 -7.47 20.28
CA GLU A 274 -30.41 -6.37 20.91
C GLU A 274 -29.50 -5.42 21.68
N THR A 275 -28.33 -5.90 22.09
CA THR A 275 -27.38 -5.16 22.93
C THR A 275 -26.02 -5.03 22.29
N TYR A 276 -25.18 -4.15 22.85
CA TYR A 276 -23.76 -4.02 22.48
C TYR A 276 -23.01 -5.37 22.56
N GLN A 277 -23.23 -6.10 23.65
CA GLN A 277 -22.55 -7.38 23.87
C GLN A 277 -22.97 -8.45 22.85
N ASP A 278 -24.26 -8.50 22.53
CA ASP A 278 -24.79 -9.43 21.51
C ASP A 278 -24.21 -9.11 20.12
N GLY A 279 -24.15 -7.82 19.78
CA GLY A 279 -23.54 -7.36 18.53
C GLY A 279 -22.06 -7.76 18.42
N LEU A 280 -21.28 -7.59 19.48
CA LEU A 280 -19.89 -8.03 19.56
C LEU A 280 -19.74 -9.54 19.33
N LEU A 281 -20.52 -10.33 20.04
CA LEU A 281 -20.46 -11.80 19.96
C LEU A 281 -20.90 -12.32 18.59
N GLU A 282 -21.97 -11.74 18.01
CA GLU A 282 -22.44 -12.16 16.68
C GLU A 282 -21.41 -11.81 15.60
N LEU A 283 -20.78 -10.63 15.66
CA LEU A 283 -19.71 -10.25 14.75
C LEU A 283 -18.48 -11.15 14.92
N TYR A 284 -18.06 -11.40 16.17
CA TYR A 284 -16.93 -12.29 16.50
C TYR A 284 -17.13 -13.69 15.93
N LYS A 285 -18.33 -14.27 16.11
CA LYS A 285 -18.71 -15.58 15.56
C LYS A 285 -18.57 -15.68 14.05
N LYS A 286 -18.76 -14.57 13.32
CA LYS A 286 -18.59 -14.55 11.87
C LYS A 286 -17.13 -14.39 11.45
N ILE A 287 -16.35 -13.62 12.21
CA ILE A 287 -14.92 -13.41 11.94
C ILE A 287 -14.11 -14.66 12.30
N ARG A 288 -14.40 -15.26 13.46
CA ARG A 288 -13.71 -16.45 13.97
C ARG A 288 -14.67 -17.58 14.31
N PRO A 289 -15.15 -18.30 13.29
CA PRO A 289 -16.05 -19.42 13.52
C PRO A 289 -15.33 -20.55 14.25
N GLY A 290 -15.93 -21.06 15.33
CA GLY A 290 -15.43 -22.20 16.11
C GLY A 290 -14.62 -21.84 17.35
N GLU A 291 -14.32 -20.59 17.61
CA GLU A 291 -13.73 -20.16 18.86
C GLU A 291 -14.80 -19.95 19.95
N PRO A 292 -14.44 -20.14 21.25
CA PRO A 292 -15.36 -19.89 22.35
C PRO A 292 -15.77 -18.41 22.40
N LEU A 293 -17.05 -18.16 22.62
CA LEU A 293 -17.62 -16.82 22.67
C LEU A 293 -17.34 -16.20 24.02
N ALA A 294 -16.39 -15.23 24.05
CA ALA A 294 -16.11 -14.40 25.22
C ALA A 294 -16.17 -12.93 24.80
N VAL A 295 -16.88 -12.12 25.55
CA VAL A 295 -17.09 -10.69 25.26
C VAL A 295 -15.76 -9.95 25.23
N GLU A 296 -14.88 -10.20 26.19
CA GLU A 296 -13.56 -9.59 26.29
C GLU A 296 -12.67 -9.92 25.07
N SER A 297 -12.69 -11.17 24.60
CA SER A 297 -11.94 -11.57 23.41
C SER A 297 -12.50 -10.93 22.13
N ALA A 298 -13.81 -10.78 22.05
CA ALA A 298 -14.47 -10.12 20.94
C ALA A 298 -14.15 -8.62 20.90
N GLU A 299 -14.19 -7.96 22.05
CA GLU A 299 -13.85 -6.54 22.17
C GLU A 299 -12.39 -6.28 21.80
N ASN A 300 -11.46 -7.09 22.30
CA ASN A 300 -10.05 -6.99 21.96
C ASN A 300 -9.80 -7.19 20.45
N LEU A 301 -10.49 -8.15 19.82
CA LEU A 301 -10.36 -8.38 18.38
C LEU A 301 -10.86 -7.19 17.57
N ILE A 302 -12.03 -6.63 17.90
CA ILE A 302 -12.64 -5.51 17.20
C ILE A 302 -11.79 -4.25 17.37
N ASN A 303 -11.31 -3.99 18.58
CA ASN A 303 -10.41 -2.88 18.85
C ASN A 303 -9.10 -3.00 18.06
N ALA A 304 -8.50 -4.18 18.04
CA ALA A 304 -7.28 -4.42 17.25
C ALA A 304 -7.52 -4.31 15.74
N MET A 305 -8.73 -4.62 15.25
CA MET A 305 -9.07 -4.59 13.84
C MET A 305 -9.38 -3.18 13.32
N PHE A 306 -10.10 -2.36 14.08
CA PHE A 306 -10.62 -1.06 13.63
C PHE A 306 -9.97 0.15 14.30
N PHE A 307 -9.45 0.01 15.51
CA PHE A 307 -9.00 1.14 16.33
C PHE A 307 -7.53 1.06 16.74
N ASP A 308 -6.75 0.12 16.20
CA ASP A 308 -5.30 0.08 16.48
C ASP A 308 -4.63 1.31 15.85
N PRO A 309 -4.02 2.21 16.65
CA PRO A 309 -3.38 3.42 16.14
C PRO A 309 -2.15 3.16 15.25
N ARG A 310 -1.67 1.92 15.21
CA ARG A 310 -0.55 1.49 14.35
C ARG A 310 -0.99 1.02 12.96
N ARG A 311 -2.28 1.01 12.68
CA ARG A 311 -2.86 0.59 11.40
C ARG A 311 -3.39 1.73 10.56
#